data_a1723c985325bbb30fa5a08d154f3306
#
_entry.id   a1723c985325bbb30fa5a08d154f3306
#
_cell.length_a   1.000
_cell.length_b   1.000
_cell.length_c   1.000
_cell.angle_alpha   90.00
_cell.angle_beta   90.00
_cell.angle_gamma   90.00
#
_symmetry.space_group_name_H-M   'P 1'
#
loop_
_entity.id
_entity.type
_entity.pdbx_description
1 polymer ?
#
loop_
_entity_poly.entity_id
_entity_poly.type
_entity_poly.pdbx_seq_one_letter_code
_entity_poly.pdbx_strand_id
1 'polypeptide(L)'
;RIYQKMGDWNEPNAMRWMIAVTASWSLPQIFAFTIYSRDMFSYYGQGMVMAHGLNPYKHGVSEISNFMQNGADPMWAESPPPYGPVSLKLEEWIVRLAGENIDLSLFYFRLLSVFAVIGILFYVAKLAQAHGFNQVRALWQIGPNPLFIASFIASGHNDSLMTMFMLGGLYYAKRYRDTWWGGPLGVTFVALGVAVKPLALVVLPFVGLLWAGKNASWPRKFIFWVLSGVLLLAEMALMGWATGLEFGWIKALSTTGGQYIWYTPFGLVIGAASLFVQGDAFEVIRKLIETVGKGI
;
A
#
# COMPACT_ATOMS: atom_id res chain seq x y z
N ARG A 1 28.09 -21.15 -1.37
CA ARG A 1 28.22 -21.72 0.01
C ARG A 1 27.04 -21.32 0.90
N ILE A 2 26.54 -20.07 0.85
CA ILE A 2 25.36 -19.64 1.62
C ILE A 2 24.11 -20.42 1.16
N TYR A 3 23.90 -20.56 -0.13
CA TYR A 3 22.76 -21.30 -0.70
C TYR A 3 22.78 -22.79 -0.33
N GLN A 4 23.94 -23.41 -0.26
CA GLN A 4 24.07 -24.81 0.16
C GLN A 4 23.85 -25.02 1.66
N LYS A 5 24.21 -24.03 2.49
CA LYS A 5 23.95 -24.06 3.94
C LYS A 5 22.51 -23.73 4.31
N MET A 6 21.76 -23.06 3.46
CA MET A 6 20.33 -22.75 3.66
C MET A 6 19.40 -23.88 3.20
N GLY A 7 19.92 -25.01 2.75
CA GLY A 7 19.12 -26.18 2.38
C GLY A 7 18.35 -26.80 3.56
N ASP A 8 18.83 -26.59 4.77
CA ASP A 8 18.10 -26.96 5.98
C ASP A 8 17.53 -25.72 6.68
N TRP A 9 16.24 -25.44 6.42
CA TRP A 9 15.51 -24.33 7.03
C TRP A 9 15.36 -24.46 8.56
N ASN A 10 15.73 -25.59 9.13
CA ASN A 10 15.71 -25.86 10.57
C ASN A 10 17.10 -25.69 11.22
N GLU A 11 18.10 -25.30 10.45
CA GLU A 11 19.42 -25.00 11.00
C GLU A 11 19.32 -23.85 12.03
N PRO A 12 19.95 -23.95 13.22
CA PRO A 12 19.81 -22.95 14.31
C PRO A 12 20.12 -21.51 13.90
N ASN A 13 21.00 -21.33 12.90
CA ASN A 13 21.39 -20.00 12.42
C ASN A 13 20.63 -19.55 11.16
N ALA A 14 19.72 -20.35 10.61
CA ALA A 14 19.02 -20.01 9.36
C ALA A 14 18.28 -18.67 9.45
N MET A 15 17.61 -18.40 10.56
CA MET A 15 16.93 -17.13 10.80
C MET A 15 17.90 -15.93 10.82
N ARG A 16 19.05 -16.07 11.50
CA ARG A 16 20.07 -15.00 11.55
C ARG A 16 20.65 -14.72 10.17
N TRP A 17 20.93 -15.74 9.38
CA TRP A 17 21.42 -15.61 8.00
C TRP A 17 20.39 -14.93 7.12
N MET A 18 19.12 -15.32 7.21
CA MET A 18 18.05 -14.72 6.44
C MET A 18 17.91 -13.21 6.76
N ILE A 19 17.90 -12.85 8.04
CA ILE A 19 17.87 -11.44 8.48
C ILE A 19 19.10 -10.69 7.96
N ALA A 20 20.30 -11.25 8.12
CA ALA A 20 21.53 -10.61 7.69
C ALA A 20 21.57 -10.36 6.18
N VAL A 21 21.14 -11.31 5.36
CA VAL A 21 21.07 -11.14 3.89
C VAL A 21 20.06 -10.07 3.54
N THR A 22 18.84 -10.12 4.10
CA THR A 22 17.81 -9.12 3.85
C THR A 22 18.29 -7.72 4.25
N ALA A 23 18.89 -7.58 5.43
CA ALA A 23 19.40 -6.29 5.91
C ALA A 23 20.55 -5.79 5.02
N SER A 24 21.50 -6.66 4.63
CA SER A 24 22.63 -6.28 3.79
C SER A 24 22.21 -5.78 2.40
N TRP A 25 21.14 -6.33 1.84
CA TRP A 25 20.62 -5.91 0.54
C TRP A 25 19.74 -4.66 0.65
N SER A 26 19.07 -4.49 1.79
CA SER A 26 18.20 -3.35 2.05
C SER A 26 18.97 -2.09 2.45
N LEU A 27 20.05 -2.24 3.21
CA LEU A 27 20.77 -1.11 3.81
C LEU A 27 21.27 -0.07 2.78
N PRO A 28 21.90 -0.45 1.65
CA PRO A 28 22.30 0.54 0.63
C PRO A 28 21.11 1.29 0.05
N GLN A 29 19.93 0.65 -0.06
CA GLN A 29 18.73 1.25 -0.64
C GLN A 29 18.10 2.31 0.27
N ILE A 30 18.38 2.27 1.57
CA ILE A 30 17.90 3.29 2.52
C ILE A 30 18.54 4.65 2.23
N PHE A 31 19.79 4.66 1.78
CA PHE A 31 20.56 5.87 1.53
C PHE A 31 20.72 6.22 0.04
N ALA A 32 20.22 5.34 -0.86
CA ALA A 32 20.27 5.59 -2.30
C ALA A 32 19.29 6.70 -2.70
N PHE A 33 19.55 7.33 -3.85
CA PHE A 33 18.54 8.18 -4.50
C PHE A 33 17.26 7.36 -4.75
N THR A 34 16.12 8.07 -4.85
CA THR A 34 14.84 7.43 -5.21
C THR A 34 14.92 6.93 -6.64
N ILE A 35 14.85 5.62 -6.82
CA ILE A 35 14.91 4.94 -8.11
C ILE A 35 13.65 4.12 -8.32
N TYR A 36 13.33 3.83 -9.57
CA TYR A 36 12.19 3.04 -10.06
C TYR A 36 10.82 3.73 -9.97
N SER A 37 10.61 4.75 -9.13
CA SER A 37 9.34 5.46 -9.02
C SER A 37 9.53 6.89 -8.53
N ARG A 38 8.61 7.78 -8.93
CA ARG A 38 8.51 9.16 -8.43
C ARG A 38 7.47 9.32 -7.31
N ASP A 39 6.93 8.23 -6.79
CA ASP A 39 5.82 8.30 -5.83
C ASP A 39 6.18 9.07 -4.56
N MET A 40 7.40 8.91 -4.02
CA MET A 40 7.81 9.67 -2.83
C MET A 40 7.83 11.19 -3.06
N PHE A 41 8.12 11.64 -4.28
CA PHE A 41 8.02 13.06 -4.63
C PHE A 41 6.56 13.52 -4.70
N SER A 42 5.65 12.64 -5.15
CA SER A 42 4.22 12.91 -5.12
C SER A 42 3.69 12.97 -3.68
N TYR A 43 4.15 12.07 -2.78
CA TYR A 43 3.82 12.12 -1.35
C TYR A 43 4.30 13.41 -0.69
N TYR A 44 5.53 13.85 -1.04
CA TYR A 44 6.03 15.16 -0.60
C TYR A 44 5.11 16.29 -1.07
N GLY A 45 4.76 16.33 -2.35
CA GLY A 45 3.86 17.35 -2.90
C GLY A 45 2.49 17.35 -2.22
N GLN A 46 1.88 16.17 -2.00
CA GLN A 46 0.61 16.02 -1.30
C GLN A 46 0.71 16.47 0.17
N GLY A 47 1.81 16.11 0.83
CA GLY A 47 2.12 16.57 2.18
C GLY A 47 2.27 18.10 2.26
N MET A 48 2.91 18.73 1.25
CA MET A 48 3.01 20.19 1.13
C MET A 48 1.63 20.84 0.96
N VAL A 49 0.77 20.30 0.08
CA VAL A 49 -0.61 20.77 -0.09
C VAL A 49 -1.32 20.81 1.27
N MET A 50 -1.25 19.72 2.04
CA MET A 50 -1.85 19.68 3.38
C MET A 50 -1.16 20.59 4.40
N ALA A 51 0.17 20.69 4.35
CA ALA A 51 0.93 21.57 5.24
C ALA A 51 0.55 23.05 5.07
N HIS A 52 0.14 23.43 3.86
CA HIS A 52 -0.39 24.76 3.55
C HIS A 52 -1.91 24.91 3.80
N GLY A 53 -2.55 23.92 4.44
CA GLY A 53 -3.95 23.96 4.82
C GLY A 53 -4.93 23.67 3.67
N LEU A 54 -4.45 23.17 2.55
CA LEU A 54 -5.26 22.79 1.39
C LEU A 54 -5.67 21.32 1.47
N ASN A 55 -6.81 20.98 0.86
CA ASN A 55 -7.28 19.60 0.77
C ASN A 55 -6.80 18.95 -0.52
N PRO A 56 -5.92 17.90 -0.48
CA PRO A 56 -5.34 17.30 -1.67
C PRO A 56 -6.35 16.58 -2.58
N TYR A 57 -7.58 16.34 -2.12
CA TYR A 57 -8.65 15.85 -2.99
C TYR A 57 -9.31 16.95 -3.84
N LYS A 58 -9.01 18.21 -3.55
CA LYS A 58 -9.55 19.39 -4.25
C LYS A 58 -8.47 20.23 -4.93
N HIS A 59 -7.25 20.15 -4.43
CA HIS A 59 -6.11 20.97 -4.86
C HIS A 59 -4.99 20.05 -5.32
N GLY A 60 -4.52 20.24 -6.54
CA GLY A 60 -3.43 19.45 -7.11
C GLY A 60 -2.05 19.82 -6.52
N VAL A 61 -1.10 18.95 -6.71
CA VAL A 61 0.31 19.22 -6.34
C VAL A 61 0.88 20.38 -7.17
N SER A 62 0.31 20.68 -8.34
CA SER A 62 0.66 21.82 -9.20
C SER A 62 0.48 23.18 -8.54
N GLU A 63 -0.35 23.29 -7.50
CA GLU A 63 -0.50 24.53 -6.73
C GLU A 63 0.69 24.85 -5.83
N ILE A 64 1.58 23.87 -5.61
CA ILE A 64 2.82 24.06 -4.86
C ILE A 64 3.90 24.61 -5.79
N SER A 65 4.53 25.72 -5.36
CA SER A 65 5.61 26.34 -6.11
C SER A 65 6.74 25.32 -6.39
N ASN A 66 7.27 25.33 -7.61
CA ASN A 66 8.36 24.46 -8.02
C ASN A 66 8.09 22.94 -7.92
N PHE A 67 6.82 22.51 -8.00
CA PHE A 67 6.47 21.10 -7.86
C PHE A 67 7.21 20.18 -8.86
N MET A 68 7.45 20.64 -10.07
CA MET A 68 8.20 19.88 -11.09
C MET A 68 9.68 19.76 -10.72
N GLN A 69 10.30 20.85 -10.26
CA GLN A 69 11.69 20.88 -9.77
C GLN A 69 11.84 20.01 -8.52
N ASN A 70 10.81 19.91 -7.71
CA ASN A 70 10.72 19.02 -6.57
C ASN A 70 10.49 17.55 -6.97
N GLY A 71 10.51 17.21 -8.25
CA GLY A 71 10.50 15.83 -8.77
C GLY A 71 9.12 15.20 -8.89
N ALA A 72 8.03 15.89 -8.54
CA ALA A 72 6.68 15.38 -8.73
C ALA A 72 6.40 15.07 -10.21
N ASP A 73 5.70 13.97 -10.48
CA ASP A 73 5.34 13.58 -11.84
C ASP A 73 4.21 14.49 -12.35
N PRO A 74 4.41 15.22 -13.48
CA PRO A 74 3.37 16.09 -14.05
C PRO A 74 2.06 15.37 -14.37
N MET A 75 2.13 14.06 -14.68
CA MET A 75 0.93 13.24 -14.95
C MET A 75 -0.05 13.23 -13.78
N TRP A 76 0.45 13.31 -12.55
CA TRP A 76 -0.35 13.24 -11.33
C TRP A 76 -0.59 14.60 -10.67
N ALA A 77 -0.01 15.67 -11.23
CA ALA A 77 0.02 16.98 -10.60
C ALA A 77 -1.37 17.59 -10.34
N GLU A 78 -2.32 17.32 -11.26
CA GLU A 78 -3.71 17.79 -11.16
C GLU A 78 -4.66 16.70 -10.64
N SER A 79 -4.18 15.46 -10.52
CA SER A 79 -5.04 14.34 -10.13
C SER A 79 -5.15 14.23 -8.61
N PRO A 80 -6.38 14.11 -8.05
CA PRO A 80 -6.52 13.84 -6.63
C PRO A 80 -5.90 12.49 -6.29
N PRO A 81 -5.14 12.38 -5.18
CA PRO A 81 -4.48 11.15 -4.80
C PRO A 81 -5.50 10.04 -4.44
N PRO A 82 -5.31 8.80 -4.91
CA PRO A 82 -6.19 7.68 -4.60
C PRO A 82 -5.89 7.06 -3.23
N TYR A 83 -5.33 7.86 -2.31
CA TYR A 83 -4.90 7.42 -0.99
C TYR A 83 -5.92 7.81 0.06
N GLY A 84 -5.99 7.01 1.13
CA GLY A 84 -6.88 7.28 2.25
C GLY A 84 -6.32 8.33 3.23
N PRO A 85 -7.14 8.73 4.22
CA PRO A 85 -6.83 9.85 5.11
C PRO A 85 -5.57 9.64 5.98
N VAL A 86 -5.22 8.40 6.32
CA VAL A 86 -4.02 8.12 7.12
C VAL A 86 -2.75 8.35 6.30
N SER A 87 -2.72 7.93 5.02
CA SER A 87 -1.57 8.18 4.15
C SER A 87 -1.29 9.69 4.06
N LEU A 88 -2.31 10.46 3.67
CA LEU A 88 -2.17 11.90 3.48
C LEU A 88 -1.77 12.63 4.77
N LYS A 89 -2.30 12.18 5.91
CA LYS A 89 -1.92 12.77 7.20
C LYS A 89 -0.49 12.44 7.62
N LEU A 90 -0.01 11.24 7.31
CA LEU A 90 1.38 10.87 7.51
C LEU A 90 2.31 11.67 6.59
N GLU A 91 1.91 11.91 5.35
CA GLU A 91 2.63 12.74 4.38
C GLU A 91 2.77 14.18 4.91
N GLU A 92 1.67 14.78 5.39
CA GLU A 92 1.70 16.11 6.02
C GLU A 92 2.65 16.14 7.23
N TRP A 93 2.54 15.16 8.13
CA TRP A 93 3.37 15.14 9.34
C TRP A 93 4.85 14.98 9.00
N ILE A 94 5.19 14.14 8.03
CA ILE A 94 6.57 13.97 7.58
C ILE A 94 7.13 15.26 7.00
N VAL A 95 6.36 15.94 6.14
CA VAL A 95 6.78 17.21 5.53
C VAL A 95 6.98 18.30 6.60
N ARG A 96 6.04 18.43 7.53
CA ARG A 96 6.17 19.38 8.65
C ARG A 96 7.37 19.06 9.55
N LEU A 97 7.58 17.77 9.88
CA LEU A 97 8.71 17.32 10.69
C LEU A 97 10.06 17.60 10.01
N ALA A 98 10.08 17.50 8.68
CA ALA A 98 11.26 17.81 7.87
C ALA A 98 11.48 19.32 7.66
N GLY A 99 10.60 20.18 8.17
CA GLY A 99 10.65 21.64 7.93
C GLY A 99 10.52 21.97 6.44
N GLU A 100 9.69 21.22 5.72
CA GLU A 100 9.45 21.33 4.27
C GLU A 100 10.71 21.05 3.42
N ASN A 101 11.77 20.51 4.01
CA ASN A 101 12.94 20.09 3.27
C ASN A 101 12.66 18.78 2.53
N ILE A 102 12.83 18.79 1.20
CA ILE A 102 12.51 17.65 0.36
C ILE A 102 13.39 16.43 0.65
N ASP A 103 14.70 16.60 0.76
CA ASP A 103 15.63 15.48 0.94
C ASP A 103 15.36 14.77 2.28
N LEU A 104 15.11 15.57 3.32
CA LEU A 104 14.76 15.05 4.64
C LEU A 104 13.38 14.37 4.64
N SER A 105 12.42 14.92 3.90
CA SER A 105 11.09 14.30 3.74
C SER A 105 11.19 12.95 3.04
N LEU A 106 11.94 12.85 1.94
CA LEU A 106 12.17 11.59 1.23
C LEU A 106 12.87 10.56 2.11
N PHE A 107 13.82 10.98 2.93
CA PHE A 107 14.47 10.11 3.90
C PHE A 107 13.47 9.59 4.96
N TYR A 108 12.60 10.44 5.49
CA TYR A 108 11.57 10.01 6.45
C TYR A 108 10.50 9.10 5.82
N PHE A 109 10.07 9.35 4.59
CA PHE A 109 9.21 8.40 3.86
C PHE A 109 9.86 7.03 3.73
N ARG A 110 11.16 7.00 3.46
CA ARG A 110 11.91 5.75 3.36
C ARG A 110 12.02 5.04 4.72
N LEU A 111 12.23 5.77 5.81
CA LEU A 111 12.20 5.19 7.15
C LEU A 111 10.83 4.61 7.50
N LEU A 112 9.73 5.27 7.10
CA LEU A 112 8.38 4.74 7.23
C LEU A 112 8.22 3.42 6.44
N SER A 113 8.75 3.37 5.22
CA SER A 113 8.74 2.14 4.41
C SER A 113 9.56 1.02 5.04
N VAL A 114 10.72 1.32 5.60
CA VAL A 114 11.55 0.34 6.35
C VAL A 114 10.79 -0.20 7.56
N PHE A 115 10.14 0.68 8.32
CA PHE A 115 9.27 0.27 9.44
C PHE A 115 8.17 -0.68 8.96
N ALA A 116 7.50 -0.35 7.86
CA ALA A 116 6.46 -1.19 7.27
C ALA A 116 7.01 -2.55 6.81
N VAL A 117 8.18 -2.58 6.17
CA VAL A 117 8.86 -3.83 5.76
C VAL A 117 9.18 -4.71 6.96
N ILE A 118 9.70 -4.14 8.06
CA ILE A 118 9.94 -4.90 9.30
C ILE A 118 8.63 -5.50 9.81
N GLY A 119 7.55 -4.72 9.81
CA GLY A 119 6.21 -5.20 10.18
C GLY A 119 5.70 -6.31 9.27
N ILE A 120 5.88 -6.20 7.95
CA ILE A 120 5.52 -7.25 6.98
C ILE A 120 6.27 -8.55 7.32
N LEU A 121 7.59 -8.49 7.48
CA LEU A 121 8.41 -9.67 7.79
C LEU A 121 7.98 -10.29 9.13
N PHE A 122 7.69 -9.47 10.14
CA PHE A 122 7.17 -9.95 11.42
C PHE A 122 5.84 -10.70 11.25
N TYR A 123 4.85 -10.10 10.56
CA TYR A 123 3.55 -10.74 10.38
C TYR A 123 3.62 -11.98 9.48
N VAL A 124 4.46 -11.98 8.44
CA VAL A 124 4.69 -13.17 7.61
C VAL A 124 5.24 -14.33 8.44
N ALA A 125 6.24 -14.08 9.30
CA ALA A 125 6.77 -15.11 10.20
C ALA A 125 5.69 -15.64 11.15
N LYS A 126 4.91 -14.74 11.76
CA LYS A 126 3.84 -15.10 12.69
C LYS A 126 2.70 -15.86 12.03
N LEU A 127 2.30 -15.46 10.83
CA LEU A 127 1.27 -16.16 10.06
C LEU A 127 1.77 -17.53 9.59
N ALA A 128 3.02 -17.64 9.12
CA ALA A 128 3.63 -18.93 8.78
C ALA A 128 3.60 -19.88 9.99
N GLN A 129 4.04 -19.41 11.15
CA GLN A 129 4.00 -20.19 12.40
C GLN A 129 2.57 -20.63 12.75
N ALA A 130 1.59 -19.72 12.65
CA ALA A 130 0.20 -20.00 12.97
C ALA A 130 -0.47 -21.01 12.03
N HIS A 131 0.13 -21.28 10.86
CA HIS A 131 -0.31 -22.26 9.88
C HIS A 131 0.57 -23.51 9.81
N GLY A 132 1.54 -23.65 10.73
CA GLY A 132 2.46 -24.80 10.75
C GLY A 132 3.53 -24.79 9.66
N PHE A 133 3.77 -23.65 9.02
CA PHE A 133 4.83 -23.51 8.03
C PHE A 133 6.14 -23.04 8.67
N ASN A 134 7.26 -23.40 8.03
CA ASN A 134 8.57 -22.93 8.46
C ASN A 134 8.73 -21.42 8.23
N GLN A 135 8.98 -20.68 9.30
CA GLN A 135 9.08 -19.21 9.28
C GLN A 135 10.26 -18.74 8.40
N VAL A 136 11.40 -19.39 8.50
CA VAL A 136 12.60 -18.99 7.75
C VAL A 136 12.36 -19.12 6.26
N ARG A 137 11.73 -20.23 5.83
CA ARG A 137 11.37 -20.45 4.43
C ARG A 137 10.39 -19.39 3.91
N ALA A 138 9.38 -19.04 4.71
CA ALA A 138 8.43 -18.01 4.35
C ALA A 138 9.11 -16.63 4.22
N LEU A 139 9.98 -16.29 5.15
CA LEU A 139 10.73 -15.03 5.13
C LEU A 139 11.74 -14.96 3.99
N TRP A 140 12.38 -16.09 3.65
CA TRP A 140 13.32 -16.16 2.54
C TRP A 140 12.69 -15.85 1.19
N GLN A 141 11.42 -16.21 0.99
CA GLN A 141 10.71 -15.94 -0.26
C GLN A 141 10.43 -14.44 -0.46
N ILE A 142 10.36 -13.67 0.62
CA ILE A 142 9.97 -12.25 0.61
C ILE A 142 11.14 -11.34 0.93
N GLY A 143 11.85 -11.56 2.05
CA GLY A 143 12.85 -10.65 2.57
C GLY A 143 13.97 -10.32 1.59
N PRO A 144 14.77 -11.30 1.12
CA PRO A 144 15.84 -11.04 0.16
C PRO A 144 15.35 -11.03 -1.30
N ASN A 145 14.05 -10.84 -1.54
CA ASN A 145 13.52 -10.72 -2.90
C ASN A 145 13.87 -9.33 -3.47
N PRO A 146 14.59 -9.24 -4.60
CA PRO A 146 14.99 -7.95 -5.18
C PRO A 146 13.80 -7.04 -5.52
N LEU A 147 12.68 -7.60 -6.02
CA LEU A 147 11.48 -6.81 -6.31
C LEU A 147 10.85 -6.24 -5.05
N PHE A 148 10.83 -7.02 -3.96
CA PHE A 148 10.32 -6.56 -2.68
C PHE A 148 11.15 -5.38 -2.13
N ILE A 149 12.48 -5.52 -2.15
CA ILE A 149 13.40 -4.48 -1.69
C ILE A 149 13.32 -3.24 -2.61
N ALA A 150 13.32 -3.43 -3.93
CA ALA A 150 13.23 -2.35 -4.89
C ALA A 150 11.92 -1.58 -4.77
N SER A 151 10.78 -2.27 -4.69
CA SER A 151 9.47 -1.63 -4.63
C SER A 151 9.22 -0.96 -3.28
N PHE A 152 9.55 -1.61 -2.17
CA PHE A 152 9.17 -1.10 -0.85
C PHE A 152 10.25 -0.22 -0.21
N ILE A 153 11.52 -0.49 -0.41
CA ILE A 153 12.59 0.29 0.21
C ILE A 153 13.17 1.32 -0.76
N ALA A 154 13.63 0.91 -1.95
CA ALA A 154 14.27 1.85 -2.86
C ALA A 154 13.28 2.87 -3.44
N SER A 155 12.08 2.44 -3.83
CA SER A 155 11.00 3.32 -4.33
C SER A 155 10.16 3.94 -3.22
N GLY A 156 10.16 3.37 -2.00
CA GLY A 156 9.41 3.88 -0.86
C GLY A 156 7.89 3.89 -1.02
N HIS A 157 7.34 2.91 -1.77
CA HIS A 157 5.90 2.85 -2.00
C HIS A 157 5.11 2.64 -0.70
N ASN A 158 4.03 3.41 -0.51
CA ASN A 158 3.11 3.31 0.61
C ASN A 158 2.35 1.97 0.64
N ASP A 159 2.41 1.19 -0.45
CA ASP A 159 1.95 -0.20 -0.50
C ASP A 159 2.59 -1.08 0.58
N SER A 160 3.82 -0.78 1.02
CA SER A 160 4.45 -1.46 2.15
C SER A 160 3.65 -1.29 3.44
N LEU A 161 3.23 -0.06 3.74
CA LEU A 161 2.45 0.26 4.94
C LEU A 161 1.05 -0.37 4.87
N MET A 162 0.39 -0.28 3.71
CA MET A 162 -0.87 -0.97 3.44
C MET A 162 -0.74 -2.47 3.69
N THR A 163 0.28 -3.11 3.09
CA THR A 163 0.51 -4.56 3.22
C THR A 163 0.80 -4.98 4.67
N MET A 164 1.57 -4.18 5.40
CA MET A 164 1.80 -4.41 6.83
C MET A 164 0.48 -4.47 7.60
N PHE A 165 -0.41 -3.51 7.38
CA PHE A 165 -1.71 -3.48 8.05
C PHE A 165 -2.62 -4.62 7.60
N MET A 166 -2.64 -4.99 6.32
CA MET A 166 -3.38 -6.15 5.83
C MET A 166 -2.97 -7.44 6.55
N LEU A 167 -1.67 -7.69 6.62
CA LEU A 167 -1.11 -8.87 7.29
C LEU A 167 -1.37 -8.83 8.81
N GLY A 168 -1.26 -7.65 9.41
CA GLY A 168 -1.61 -7.43 10.82
C GLY A 168 -3.07 -7.76 11.09
N GLY A 169 -3.99 -7.33 10.24
CA GLY A 169 -5.42 -7.65 10.34
C GLY A 169 -5.68 -9.16 10.34
N LEU A 170 -5.10 -9.88 9.39
CA LEU A 170 -5.20 -11.34 9.34
C LEU A 170 -4.57 -12.02 10.56
N TYR A 171 -3.40 -11.54 10.98
CA TYR A 171 -2.70 -12.10 12.13
C TYR A 171 -3.51 -11.94 13.43
N TYR A 172 -3.98 -10.73 13.73
CA TYR A 172 -4.70 -10.48 14.97
C TYR A 172 -6.06 -11.15 15.00
N ALA A 173 -6.83 -11.12 13.91
CA ALA A 173 -8.08 -11.85 13.79
C ALA A 173 -7.90 -13.36 14.00
N LYS A 174 -6.80 -13.95 13.50
CA LYS A 174 -6.47 -15.36 13.70
C LYS A 174 -5.96 -15.65 15.10
N ARG A 175 -5.03 -14.83 15.60
CA ARG A 175 -4.35 -15.05 16.89
C ARG A 175 -5.30 -14.99 18.06
N TYR A 176 -6.29 -14.08 17.98
CA TYR A 176 -7.24 -13.80 19.04
C TYR A 176 -8.68 -14.17 18.67
N ARG A 177 -8.86 -15.13 17.74
CA ARG A 177 -10.16 -15.55 17.22
C ARG A 177 -11.15 -16.03 18.30
N ASP A 178 -10.60 -16.55 19.42
CA ASP A 178 -11.41 -17.09 20.54
C ASP A 178 -11.73 -16.00 21.58
N THR A 179 -11.39 -14.73 21.29
CA THR A 179 -11.72 -13.55 22.11
C THR A 179 -12.73 -12.67 21.39
N TRP A 180 -13.51 -11.87 22.13
CA TRP A 180 -14.49 -10.96 21.53
C TRP A 180 -13.84 -9.80 20.75
N TRP A 181 -12.62 -9.40 21.12
CA TRP A 181 -11.88 -8.26 20.52
C TRP A 181 -10.97 -8.64 19.35
N GLY A 182 -10.70 -9.91 19.13
CA GLY A 182 -9.77 -10.35 18.08
C GLY A 182 -10.24 -9.99 16.67
N GLY A 183 -11.55 -10.15 16.41
CA GLY A 183 -12.15 -9.73 15.15
C GLY A 183 -12.13 -8.21 14.96
N PRO A 184 -12.67 -7.41 15.92
CA PRO A 184 -12.58 -5.95 15.87
C PRO A 184 -11.16 -5.44 15.65
N LEU A 185 -10.17 -5.93 16.39
CA LEU A 185 -8.78 -5.55 16.21
C LEU A 185 -8.27 -5.87 14.79
N GLY A 186 -8.67 -7.04 14.26
CA GLY A 186 -8.36 -7.40 12.87
C GLY A 186 -8.96 -6.42 11.87
N VAL A 187 -10.21 -5.99 12.08
CA VAL A 187 -10.89 -4.99 11.24
C VAL A 187 -10.20 -3.63 11.35
N THR A 188 -9.82 -3.18 12.56
CA THR A 188 -9.09 -1.91 12.77
C THR A 188 -7.78 -1.89 11.97
N PHE A 189 -7.02 -2.98 11.98
CA PHE A 189 -5.80 -3.06 11.16
C PHE A 189 -6.12 -2.98 9.66
N VAL A 190 -7.18 -3.65 9.18
CA VAL A 190 -7.61 -3.53 7.78
C VAL A 190 -8.07 -2.11 7.48
N ALA A 191 -8.81 -1.45 8.37
CA ALA A 191 -9.25 -0.06 8.21
C ALA A 191 -8.05 0.90 8.11
N LEU A 192 -7.02 0.73 8.93
CA LEU A 192 -5.76 1.47 8.79
C LEU A 192 -5.12 1.21 7.41
N GLY A 193 -5.13 -0.02 6.94
CA GLY A 193 -4.66 -0.36 5.58
C GLY A 193 -5.46 0.33 4.49
N VAL A 194 -6.80 0.35 4.58
CA VAL A 194 -7.71 1.06 3.66
C VAL A 194 -7.48 2.57 3.74
N ALA A 195 -7.24 3.10 4.94
CA ALA A 195 -6.94 4.50 5.17
C ALA A 195 -5.54 4.92 4.66
N VAL A 196 -4.67 3.95 4.32
CA VAL A 196 -3.46 4.17 3.51
C VAL A 196 -3.82 4.05 2.04
N LYS A 197 -4.35 2.88 1.62
CA LYS A 197 -4.68 2.60 0.21
C LYS A 197 -5.89 1.66 0.13
N PRO A 198 -6.95 2.03 -0.57
CA PRO A 198 -8.23 1.30 -0.58
C PRO A 198 -8.14 -0.19 -0.97
N LEU A 199 -7.09 -0.58 -1.69
CA LEU A 199 -6.85 -1.98 -2.08
C LEU A 199 -6.80 -2.94 -0.88
N ALA A 200 -6.47 -2.46 0.31
CA ALA A 200 -6.49 -3.27 1.53
C ALA A 200 -7.87 -3.89 1.85
N LEU A 201 -8.96 -3.33 1.30
CA LEU A 201 -10.31 -3.82 1.47
C LEU A 201 -10.48 -5.31 1.06
N VAL A 202 -9.65 -5.78 0.12
CA VAL A 202 -9.67 -7.18 -0.35
C VAL A 202 -9.49 -8.20 0.78
N VAL A 203 -8.86 -7.81 1.89
CA VAL A 203 -8.60 -8.70 3.03
C VAL A 203 -9.76 -8.76 4.01
N LEU A 204 -10.65 -7.78 4.02
CA LEU A 204 -11.76 -7.68 4.97
C LEU A 204 -12.65 -8.93 5.04
N PRO A 205 -13.07 -9.54 3.92
CA PRO A 205 -13.88 -10.76 3.97
C PRO A 205 -13.21 -11.91 4.72
N PHE A 206 -11.89 -12.03 4.60
CA PHE A 206 -11.13 -13.07 5.31
C PHE A 206 -11.04 -12.81 6.82
N VAL A 207 -10.90 -11.54 7.22
CA VAL A 207 -10.98 -11.15 8.63
C VAL A 207 -12.35 -11.47 9.20
N GLY A 208 -13.44 -11.17 8.50
CA GLY A 208 -14.80 -11.52 8.89
C GLY A 208 -15.00 -13.04 9.06
N LEU A 209 -14.42 -13.85 8.17
CA LEU A 209 -14.44 -15.32 8.29
C LEU A 209 -13.67 -15.82 9.51
N LEU A 210 -12.50 -15.25 9.78
CA LEU A 210 -11.72 -15.58 10.98
C LEU A 210 -12.48 -15.23 12.26
N TRP A 211 -13.13 -14.08 12.28
CA TRP A 211 -13.96 -13.62 13.40
C TRP A 211 -15.20 -14.49 13.62
N ALA A 212 -15.87 -14.92 12.55
CA ALA A 212 -17.01 -15.84 12.64
C ALA A 212 -16.66 -17.17 13.29
N GLY A 213 -15.41 -17.64 13.13
CA GLY A 213 -14.90 -18.90 13.63
C GLY A 213 -14.86 -20.03 12.61
N LYS A 214 -13.96 -21.00 12.82
CA LYS A 214 -13.65 -22.08 11.85
C LYS A 214 -14.89 -22.89 11.43
N ASN A 215 -15.77 -23.22 12.39
CA ASN A 215 -16.92 -24.09 12.17
C ASN A 215 -18.25 -23.29 12.13
N ALA A 216 -18.20 -21.99 11.85
CA ALA A 216 -19.37 -21.14 11.80
C ALA A 216 -20.31 -21.56 10.66
N SER A 217 -21.63 -21.55 10.92
CA SER A 217 -22.65 -21.71 9.88
C SER A 217 -22.62 -20.53 8.87
N TRP A 218 -23.16 -20.73 7.68
CA TRP A 218 -23.22 -19.68 6.66
C TRP A 218 -23.93 -18.39 7.12
N PRO A 219 -25.09 -18.45 7.81
CA PRO A 219 -25.72 -17.25 8.35
C PRO A 219 -24.79 -16.49 9.31
N ARG A 220 -24.08 -17.21 10.19
CA ARG A 220 -23.11 -16.58 11.10
C ARG A 220 -21.96 -15.93 10.33
N LYS A 221 -21.39 -16.58 9.32
CA LYS A 221 -20.33 -15.97 8.46
C LYS A 221 -20.82 -14.67 7.81
N PHE A 222 -22.05 -14.68 7.30
CA PHE A 222 -22.65 -13.49 6.68
C PHE A 222 -22.82 -12.35 7.66
N ILE A 223 -23.32 -12.64 8.89
CA ILE A 223 -23.44 -11.63 9.95
C ILE A 223 -22.07 -10.99 10.26
N PHE A 224 -21.01 -11.79 10.37
CA PHE A 224 -19.69 -11.26 10.69
C PHE A 224 -19.04 -10.53 9.50
N TRP A 225 -19.39 -10.83 8.25
CA TRP A 225 -19.03 -10.00 7.11
C TRP A 225 -19.69 -8.62 7.18
N VAL A 226 -21.00 -8.59 7.47
CA VAL A 226 -21.73 -7.32 7.62
C VAL A 226 -21.16 -6.52 8.79
N LEU A 227 -20.93 -7.14 9.95
CA LEU A 227 -20.33 -6.47 11.11
C LEU A 227 -18.93 -5.92 10.81
N SER A 228 -18.10 -6.69 10.08
CA SER A 228 -16.78 -6.22 9.66
C SER A 228 -16.87 -5.02 8.74
N GLY A 229 -17.84 -5.02 7.81
CA GLY A 229 -18.09 -3.89 6.91
C GLY A 229 -18.57 -2.65 7.65
N VAL A 230 -19.54 -2.81 8.57
CA VAL A 230 -20.08 -1.70 9.37
C VAL A 230 -18.98 -1.09 10.27
N LEU A 231 -18.19 -1.93 10.94
CA LEU A 231 -17.10 -1.46 11.79
C LEU A 231 -16.04 -0.73 10.97
N LEU A 232 -15.61 -1.29 9.84
CA LEU A 232 -14.66 -0.63 8.94
C LEU A 232 -15.18 0.73 8.47
N LEU A 233 -16.45 0.83 8.06
CA LEU A 233 -17.04 2.10 7.63
C LEU A 233 -17.07 3.12 8.76
N ALA A 234 -17.41 2.70 9.99
CA ALA A 234 -17.39 3.57 11.16
C ALA A 234 -15.98 4.10 11.46
N GLU A 235 -14.97 3.22 11.41
CA GLU A 235 -13.56 3.60 11.62
C GLU A 235 -13.06 4.52 10.49
N MET A 236 -13.41 4.26 9.24
CA MET A 236 -13.07 5.13 8.11
C MET A 236 -13.74 6.51 8.23
N ALA A 237 -15.02 6.57 8.66
CA ALA A 237 -15.72 7.82 8.93
C ALA A 237 -15.02 8.61 10.06
N LEU A 238 -14.64 7.93 11.14
CA LEU A 238 -13.92 8.55 12.26
C LEU A 238 -12.56 9.11 11.81
N MET A 239 -11.77 8.32 11.05
CA MET A 239 -10.48 8.78 10.53
C MET A 239 -10.64 9.93 9.53
N GLY A 240 -11.63 9.85 8.64
CA GLY A 240 -11.94 10.91 7.70
C GLY A 240 -12.35 12.21 8.39
N TRP A 241 -13.20 12.14 9.41
CA TRP A 241 -13.60 13.28 10.23
C TRP A 241 -12.40 13.87 11.01
N ALA A 242 -11.63 13.02 11.68
CA ALA A 242 -10.49 13.47 12.49
C ALA A 242 -9.38 14.16 11.68
N THR A 243 -9.26 13.81 10.40
CA THR A 243 -8.27 14.39 9.48
C THR A 243 -8.82 15.56 8.66
N GLY A 244 -10.14 15.79 8.65
CA GLY A 244 -10.80 16.77 7.79
C GLY A 244 -10.86 16.37 6.31
N LEU A 245 -10.55 15.11 5.98
CA LEU A 245 -10.47 14.60 4.60
C LEU A 245 -11.72 13.82 4.17
N GLU A 246 -12.55 13.43 5.14
CA GLU A 246 -13.80 12.69 4.93
C GLU A 246 -13.62 11.44 4.02
N PHE A 247 -14.48 11.28 3.02
CA PHE A 247 -14.43 10.21 2.02
C PHE A 247 -13.92 10.67 0.65
N GLY A 248 -13.11 11.74 0.60
CA GLY A 248 -12.60 12.32 -0.66
C GLY A 248 -11.88 11.31 -1.56
N TRP A 249 -11.22 10.30 -0.96
CA TRP A 249 -10.54 9.22 -1.69
C TRP A 249 -11.47 8.38 -2.58
N ILE A 250 -12.78 8.27 -2.26
CA ILE A 250 -13.74 7.52 -3.10
C ILE A 250 -13.87 8.18 -4.48
N LYS A 251 -14.01 9.52 -4.50
CA LYS A 251 -14.06 10.27 -5.75
C LYS A 251 -12.71 10.19 -6.48
N ALA A 252 -11.60 10.28 -5.75
CA ALA A 252 -10.27 10.18 -6.33
C ALA A 252 -10.03 8.86 -7.06
N LEU A 253 -10.52 7.72 -6.55
CA LEU A 253 -10.41 6.42 -7.23
C LEU A 253 -11.05 6.44 -8.62
N SER A 254 -12.17 7.12 -8.80
CA SER A 254 -12.87 7.18 -10.10
C SER A 254 -12.13 8.01 -11.13
N THR A 255 -11.34 9.00 -10.70
CA THR A 255 -10.56 9.86 -11.60
C THR A 255 -9.21 9.25 -11.94
N THR A 256 -8.51 8.68 -10.97
CA THR A 256 -7.19 8.06 -11.17
C THR A 256 -7.24 6.85 -12.10
N GLY A 257 -8.30 6.05 -12.05
CA GLY A 257 -8.51 4.90 -12.96
C GLY A 257 -8.73 5.30 -14.44
N GLY A 258 -8.85 6.59 -14.74
CA GLY A 258 -8.98 7.13 -16.10
C GLY A 258 -7.65 7.51 -16.77
N GLN A 259 -6.54 7.47 -16.06
CA GLN A 259 -5.24 7.85 -16.62
C GLN A 259 -4.69 6.76 -17.54
N TYR A 260 -4.30 7.16 -18.77
CA TYR A 260 -3.66 6.27 -19.71
C TYR A 260 -2.21 6.00 -19.30
N ILE A 261 -1.91 4.74 -18.99
CA ILE A 261 -0.55 4.30 -18.65
C ILE A 261 -0.09 3.31 -19.72
N TRP A 262 0.81 3.73 -20.58
CA TRP A 262 1.22 3.00 -21.79
C TRP A 262 1.79 1.60 -21.54
N TYR A 263 2.42 1.33 -20.40
CA TYR A 263 3.02 0.04 -20.05
C TYR A 263 2.06 -0.92 -19.33
N THR A 264 0.80 -0.54 -19.13
CA THR A 264 -0.23 -1.47 -18.64
C THR A 264 -0.67 -2.42 -19.76
N PRO A 265 -1.25 -3.60 -19.45
CA PRO A 265 -1.78 -4.48 -20.49
C PRO A 265 -2.75 -3.77 -21.46
N PHE A 266 -3.64 -2.94 -20.95
CA PHE A 266 -4.55 -2.13 -21.77
C PHE A 266 -3.82 -1.04 -22.55
N GLY A 267 -2.85 -0.38 -21.91
CA GLY A 267 -2.01 0.62 -22.57
C GLY A 267 -1.20 0.05 -23.72
N LEU A 268 -0.64 -1.14 -23.57
CA LEU A 268 0.08 -1.84 -24.64
C LEU A 268 -0.87 -2.20 -25.80
N VAL A 269 -2.11 -2.63 -25.53
CA VAL A 269 -3.10 -2.90 -26.56
C VAL A 269 -3.49 -1.62 -27.29
N ILE A 270 -3.71 -0.51 -26.57
CA ILE A 270 -3.97 0.81 -27.18
C ILE A 270 -2.77 1.27 -28.02
N GLY A 271 -1.55 1.14 -27.49
CA GLY A 271 -0.33 1.46 -28.21
C GLY A 271 -0.15 0.63 -29.49
N ALA A 272 -0.44 -0.67 -29.44
CA ALA A 272 -0.44 -1.51 -30.64
C ALA A 272 -1.53 -1.10 -31.64
N ALA A 273 -2.72 -0.76 -31.17
CA ALA A 273 -3.80 -0.29 -32.06
C ALA A 273 -3.44 1.02 -32.77
N SER A 274 -2.71 1.94 -32.10
CA SER A 274 -2.27 3.22 -32.71
C SER A 274 -1.32 3.06 -33.89
N LEU A 275 -0.67 1.90 -34.05
CA LEU A 275 0.20 1.59 -35.19
C LEU A 275 -0.60 1.31 -36.47
N PHE A 276 -1.86 0.89 -36.34
CA PHE A 276 -2.68 0.46 -37.45
C PHE A 276 -3.91 1.35 -37.72
N VAL A 277 -4.35 2.10 -36.69
CA VAL A 277 -5.55 2.93 -36.77
C VAL A 277 -5.25 4.33 -36.24
N GLN A 278 -5.67 5.36 -36.98
CA GLN A 278 -5.48 6.77 -36.63
C GLN A 278 -6.80 7.55 -36.71
N GLY A 279 -6.81 8.77 -36.20
CA GLY A 279 -7.97 9.67 -36.22
C GLY A 279 -9.12 9.21 -35.34
N ASP A 280 -10.35 9.52 -35.75
CA ASP A 280 -11.56 9.28 -34.95
C ASP A 280 -11.78 7.78 -34.62
N ALA A 281 -11.41 6.89 -35.57
CA ALA A 281 -11.50 5.47 -35.35
C ALA A 281 -10.61 4.96 -34.21
N PHE A 282 -9.40 5.56 -34.08
CA PHE A 282 -8.51 5.26 -32.95
C PHE A 282 -9.11 5.72 -31.62
N GLU A 283 -9.69 6.92 -31.56
CA GLU A 283 -10.33 7.42 -30.36
C GLU A 283 -11.50 6.56 -29.87
N VAL A 284 -12.28 6.01 -30.81
CA VAL A 284 -13.35 5.06 -30.47
C VAL A 284 -12.78 3.77 -29.87
N ILE A 285 -11.74 3.20 -30.50
CA ILE A 285 -11.07 1.98 -30.02
C ILE A 285 -10.44 2.24 -28.64
N ARG A 286 -9.75 3.36 -28.47
CA ARG A 286 -9.15 3.75 -27.20
C ARG A 286 -10.19 3.81 -26.09
N LYS A 287 -11.29 4.54 -26.29
CA LYS A 287 -12.38 4.66 -25.31
C LYS A 287 -13.01 3.30 -24.98
N LEU A 288 -13.17 2.42 -25.98
CA LEU A 288 -13.70 1.08 -25.76
C LEU A 288 -12.78 0.26 -24.84
N ILE A 289 -11.47 0.24 -25.14
CA ILE A 289 -10.48 -0.50 -24.35
C ILE A 289 -10.38 0.07 -22.91
N GLU A 290 -10.37 1.39 -22.77
CA GLU A 290 -10.37 2.05 -21.45
C GLU A 290 -11.64 1.72 -20.65
N THR A 291 -12.80 1.66 -21.30
CA THR A 291 -14.06 1.31 -20.65
C THR A 291 -14.05 -0.12 -20.15
N VAL A 292 -13.54 -1.06 -20.96
CA VAL A 292 -13.36 -2.45 -20.56
C VAL A 292 -12.37 -2.56 -19.40
N GLY A 293 -11.24 -1.82 -19.47
CA GLY A 293 -10.24 -1.81 -18.41
C GLY A 293 -10.71 -1.22 -17.07
N LYS A 294 -11.71 -0.33 -17.10
CA LYS A 294 -12.34 0.23 -15.89
C LYS A 294 -13.40 -0.70 -15.28
N GLY A 295 -13.91 -1.65 -16.07
CA GLY A 295 -14.93 -2.60 -15.62
C GLY A 295 -14.37 -3.89 -14.99
N ILE A 296 -13.06 -4.07 -15.04
CA ILE A 296 -12.33 -5.18 -14.43
C ILE A 296 -11.61 -4.72 -13.18
#